data_53143789f7626cfe20a3ef24e5759446
#
_entry.id   53143789f7626cfe20a3ef24e5759446
#
_cell.length_a   1.000
_cell.length_b   1.000
_cell.length_c   1.000
_cell.angle_alpha   90.00
_cell.angle_beta   90.00
_cell.angle_gamma   90.00
#
_symmetry.space_group_name_H-M   'P 1'
#
loop_
_entity.id
_entity.type
_entity.pdbx_description
1 polymer ?
#
loop_
_entity_poly.entity_id
_entity_poly.type
_entity_poly.pdbx_seq_one_letter_code
_entity_poly.pdbx_strand_id
1 'polypeptide(L)'
;MYFVSLSYKDITPTKLGFLKTEFFIEKPLVYLQHGTLGIKAIEYKGYGYNNNMFRFLYYNKNIKPTLMDYNKFKDYQLYYGIYPPRYIELVKRHKAYRSEPKKGKDILWFMTWREYLGDNYMTQMLMHQIKGVLSSQKLADYLEKTNSTFTVCLHQFFDEEKIEEFKECAKTDRIKFIHSHKTDVLDELAKNDVLITDYSSVGFDFTVLNKPVILYQPDLKNYLAKRNLYCEVEEL
;
A
#
# COMPACT_ATOMS: atom_id res chain seq x y z
N MET A 1 -18.74 21.80 -3.00
CA MET A 1 -18.12 20.64 -2.34
C MET A 1 -16.92 20.22 -3.17
N TYR A 2 -15.80 19.91 -2.53
CA TYR A 2 -14.59 19.40 -3.18
C TYR A 2 -14.35 17.94 -2.74
N PHE A 3 -13.86 17.09 -3.65
CA PHE A 3 -13.47 15.73 -3.38
C PHE A 3 -11.97 15.59 -3.63
N VAL A 4 -11.25 15.05 -2.65
CA VAL A 4 -9.80 14.84 -2.73
C VAL A 4 -9.43 13.44 -2.28
N SER A 5 -8.37 12.88 -2.85
CA SER A 5 -7.94 11.51 -2.54
C SER A 5 -6.57 11.43 -1.85
N LEU A 6 -5.68 12.38 -2.10
CA LEU A 6 -4.33 12.40 -1.52
C LEU A 6 -4.22 13.41 -0.40
N SER A 7 -4.57 14.67 -0.65
CA SER A 7 -4.47 15.74 0.34
C SER A 7 -5.44 16.88 0.00
N TYR A 8 -5.86 17.64 1.01
CA TYR A 8 -6.59 18.89 0.77
C TYR A 8 -5.74 19.91 -0.03
N LYS A 9 -4.42 19.75 -0.05
CA LYS A 9 -3.51 20.58 -0.84
C LYS A 9 -3.67 20.39 -2.34
N ASP A 10 -4.26 19.29 -2.78
CA ASP A 10 -4.49 19.01 -4.21
C ASP A 10 -5.43 20.03 -4.87
N ILE A 11 -6.26 20.70 -4.08
CA ILE A 11 -7.21 21.72 -4.58
C ILE A 11 -6.76 23.16 -4.32
N THR A 12 -5.60 23.36 -3.68
CA THR A 12 -5.09 24.68 -3.33
C THR A 12 -4.10 25.18 -4.39
N PRO A 13 -4.18 26.45 -4.83
CA PRO A 13 -3.24 27.00 -5.80
C PRO A 13 -1.82 27.00 -5.24
N THR A 14 -0.90 26.30 -5.90
CA THR A 14 0.50 26.16 -5.48
C THR A 14 1.32 27.45 -5.58
N LYS A 15 0.79 28.51 -6.21
CA LYS A 15 1.53 29.75 -6.55
C LYS A 15 1.50 30.86 -5.47
N LEU A 16 0.76 30.68 -4.38
CA LEU A 16 0.69 31.65 -3.30
C LEU A 16 1.65 31.27 -2.15
N GLY A 17 2.94 31.21 -2.42
CA GLY A 17 3.98 30.61 -1.61
C GLY A 17 4.20 31.14 -0.18
N PHE A 18 3.45 32.14 0.30
CA PHE A 18 3.52 32.63 1.67
C PHE A 18 2.15 32.77 2.37
N LEU A 19 1.06 32.65 1.63
CA LEU A 19 -0.29 32.56 2.21
C LEU A 19 -0.61 31.09 2.40
N LYS A 20 -0.93 30.69 3.63
CA LYS A 20 -1.42 29.34 3.91
C LYS A 20 -2.75 29.16 3.21
N THR A 21 -2.72 28.55 2.03
CA THR A 21 -3.89 28.30 1.16
C THR A 21 -5.02 27.56 1.86
N GLU A 22 -4.71 26.92 2.97
CA GLU A 22 -5.63 26.25 3.90
C GLU A 22 -6.73 27.16 4.45
N PHE A 23 -6.48 28.47 4.55
CA PHE A 23 -7.46 29.46 5.02
C PHE A 23 -8.56 29.77 4.00
N PHE A 24 -8.38 29.38 2.74
CA PHE A 24 -9.33 29.67 1.66
C PHE A 24 -10.29 28.53 1.33
N ILE A 25 -10.41 27.52 2.21
CA ILE A 25 -11.37 26.46 2.03
C ILE A 25 -12.75 26.96 2.46
N GLU A 26 -13.48 27.54 1.52
CA GLU A 26 -14.83 28.07 1.74
C GLU A 26 -15.94 27.03 1.52
N LYS A 27 -15.62 25.89 0.91
CA LYS A 27 -16.60 24.84 0.56
C LYS A 27 -16.28 23.54 1.31
N PRO A 28 -17.30 22.72 1.59
CA PRO A 28 -17.09 21.40 2.18
C PRO A 28 -16.08 20.60 1.38
N LEU A 29 -15.08 20.05 2.09
CA LEU A 29 -14.03 19.22 1.56
C LEU A 29 -14.25 17.76 2.00
N VAL A 30 -14.43 16.85 1.05
CA VAL A 30 -14.58 15.42 1.31
C VAL A 30 -13.30 14.68 0.92
N TYR A 31 -12.65 14.09 1.88
CA TYR A 31 -11.46 13.26 1.69
C TYR A 31 -11.85 11.80 1.48
N LEU A 32 -11.62 11.31 0.27
CA LEU A 32 -12.05 9.98 -0.16
C LEU A 32 -11.07 8.86 0.20
N GLN A 33 -9.88 9.21 0.66
CA GLN A 33 -8.71 8.35 0.87
C GLN A 33 -8.16 7.77 -0.45
N HIS A 34 -6.85 7.55 -0.47
CA HIS A 34 -6.16 6.85 -1.57
C HIS A 34 -5.91 5.37 -1.25
N GLY A 35 -6.14 4.96 0.00
CA GLY A 35 -5.93 3.60 0.48
C GLY A 35 -6.81 3.29 1.70
N THR A 36 -7.15 2.02 1.91
CA THR A 36 -7.84 1.60 3.13
C THR A 36 -6.89 1.73 4.32
N LEU A 37 -7.33 2.44 5.36
CA LEU A 37 -6.57 2.55 6.60
C LEU A 37 -6.68 1.23 7.38
N GLY A 38 -5.55 0.81 7.94
CA GLY A 38 -5.55 -0.41 8.72
C GLY A 38 -4.25 -0.61 9.49
N ILE A 39 -3.15 -0.97 8.82
CA ILE A 39 -1.89 -1.28 9.51
C ILE A 39 -1.12 0.01 9.83
N LYS A 40 -0.67 0.73 8.80
CA LYS A 40 0.16 1.92 8.94
C LYS A 40 -0.64 3.09 9.48
N ALA A 41 -0.22 3.67 10.61
CA ALA A 41 -0.81 4.91 11.12
C ALA A 41 -0.41 6.11 10.25
N ILE A 42 -1.39 6.92 9.90
CA ILE A 42 -1.21 8.15 9.13
C ILE A 42 -1.66 9.33 9.96
N GLU A 43 -0.77 10.29 10.17
CA GLU A 43 -1.11 11.54 10.84
C GLU A 43 -1.67 12.55 9.85
N TYR A 44 -2.91 12.93 10.06
CA TYR A 44 -3.56 14.01 9.33
C TYR A 44 -3.40 15.32 10.10
N LYS A 45 -2.38 16.10 9.75
CA LYS A 45 -2.05 17.37 10.41
C LYS A 45 -2.34 18.56 9.50
N GLY A 46 -2.69 19.68 10.10
CA GLY A 46 -2.86 20.95 9.44
C GLY A 46 -4.29 21.49 9.51
N TYR A 47 -4.41 22.77 9.19
CA TYR A 47 -5.67 23.51 9.30
C TYR A 47 -6.80 22.89 8.44
N GLY A 48 -6.47 22.39 7.24
CA GLY A 48 -7.45 21.80 6.34
C GLY A 48 -8.19 20.60 6.96
N TYR A 49 -7.50 19.77 7.74
CA TYR A 49 -8.11 18.62 8.42
C TYR A 49 -8.89 19.02 9.69
N ASN A 50 -8.50 20.12 10.33
CA ASN A 50 -9.17 20.65 11.53
C ASN A 50 -10.33 21.60 11.19
N ASN A 51 -10.54 21.91 9.90
CA ASN A 51 -11.59 22.78 9.46
C ASN A 51 -12.98 22.14 9.64
N ASN A 52 -13.96 22.89 10.12
CA ASN A 52 -15.34 22.43 10.30
C ASN A 52 -16.02 21.97 9.01
N MET A 53 -15.51 22.41 7.85
CA MET A 53 -15.98 22.00 6.53
C MET A 53 -15.36 20.70 6.03
N PHE A 54 -14.34 20.16 6.73
CA PHE A 54 -13.67 18.93 6.37
C PHE A 54 -14.51 17.70 6.71
N ARG A 55 -14.60 16.76 5.79
CA ARG A 55 -15.27 15.46 5.96
C ARG A 55 -14.31 14.36 5.52
N PHE A 56 -14.22 13.33 6.35
CA PHE A 56 -13.33 12.20 6.14
C PHE A 56 -14.16 10.93 5.91
N LEU A 57 -14.04 10.35 4.74
CA LEU A 57 -14.70 9.10 4.41
C LEU A 57 -13.80 7.92 4.79
N TYR A 58 -14.29 7.01 5.63
CA TYR A 58 -13.56 5.83 6.06
C TYR A 58 -14.36 4.55 5.79
N TYR A 59 -13.65 3.42 5.63
CA TYR A 59 -14.24 2.19 5.12
C TYR A 59 -14.09 0.99 6.07
N ASN A 60 -13.34 1.15 7.17
CA ASN A 60 -13.23 0.14 8.23
C ASN A 60 -13.94 0.65 9.47
N LYS A 61 -15.01 -0.02 9.90
CA LYS A 61 -15.80 0.39 11.08
C LYS A 61 -14.96 0.52 12.34
N ASN A 62 -13.99 -0.37 12.51
CA ASN A 62 -13.18 -0.47 13.71
C ASN A 62 -12.14 0.66 13.83
N ILE A 63 -11.83 1.38 12.74
CA ILE A 63 -10.83 2.46 12.73
C ILE A 63 -11.38 3.78 13.30
N LYS A 64 -12.70 3.93 13.46
CA LYS A 64 -13.30 5.20 13.91
C LYS A 64 -12.76 5.70 15.25
N PRO A 65 -12.68 4.88 16.31
CA PRO A 65 -12.10 5.31 17.58
C PRO A 65 -10.64 5.80 17.40
N THR A 66 -9.84 5.07 16.66
CA THR A 66 -8.45 5.43 16.37
C THR A 66 -8.34 6.75 15.61
N LEU A 67 -9.21 7.01 14.63
CA LEU A 67 -9.25 8.30 13.92
C LEU A 67 -9.59 9.46 14.86
N MET A 68 -10.49 9.26 15.81
CA MET A 68 -10.82 10.26 16.81
C MET A 68 -9.68 10.49 17.80
N ASP A 69 -9.07 9.43 18.30
CA ASP A 69 -8.04 9.50 19.34
C ASP A 69 -6.67 9.89 18.80
N TYR A 70 -6.23 9.29 17.69
CA TYR A 70 -4.92 9.52 17.11
C TYR A 70 -4.89 10.79 16.24
N ASN A 71 -5.87 10.97 15.35
CA ASN A 71 -5.94 12.11 14.42
C ASN A 71 -6.76 13.28 14.96
N LYS A 72 -7.38 13.14 16.13
CA LYS A 72 -8.21 14.17 16.78
C LYS A 72 -9.40 14.64 15.95
N PHE A 73 -9.89 13.79 15.03
CA PHE A 73 -11.09 14.08 14.28
C PHE A 73 -12.32 14.13 15.19
N LYS A 74 -13.22 15.03 14.87
CA LYS A 74 -14.53 15.12 15.54
C LYS A 74 -15.52 14.16 14.89
N ASP A 75 -16.46 13.65 15.65
CA ASP A 75 -17.45 12.68 15.17
C ASP A 75 -18.18 13.16 13.89
N TYR A 76 -18.58 14.41 13.84
CA TYR A 76 -19.26 15.01 12.68
C TYR A 76 -18.40 15.11 11.42
N GLN A 77 -17.09 14.94 11.53
CA GLN A 77 -16.17 14.91 10.40
C GLN A 77 -16.05 13.53 9.76
N LEU A 78 -16.44 12.48 10.47
CA LEU A 78 -16.22 11.09 10.10
C LEU A 78 -17.46 10.46 9.46
N TYR A 79 -17.34 10.03 8.20
CA TYR A 79 -18.41 9.38 7.46
C TYR A 79 -18.01 7.96 7.07
N TYR A 80 -18.81 7.00 7.46
CA TYR A 80 -18.59 5.62 7.10
C TYR A 80 -19.10 5.33 5.69
N GLY A 81 -18.20 4.88 4.81
CA GLY A 81 -18.53 4.33 3.50
C GLY A 81 -18.56 2.81 3.56
N ILE A 82 -19.41 2.18 2.75
CA ILE A 82 -19.55 0.72 2.73
C ILE A 82 -18.25 0.08 2.22
N TYR A 83 -17.70 0.59 1.12
CA TYR A 83 -16.42 0.16 0.55
C TYR A 83 -15.83 1.24 -0.39
N PRO A 84 -14.51 1.24 -0.59
CA PRO A 84 -13.89 2.12 -1.58
C PRO A 84 -14.35 1.80 -3.01
N PRO A 85 -14.60 2.80 -3.86
CA PRO A 85 -15.03 2.57 -5.26
C PRO A 85 -14.09 1.65 -6.05
N ARG A 86 -12.78 1.68 -5.76
CA ARG A 86 -11.78 0.81 -6.41
C ARG A 86 -12.00 -0.68 -6.17
N TYR A 87 -12.73 -1.08 -5.13
CA TYR A 87 -13.04 -2.49 -4.87
C TYR A 87 -13.97 -3.08 -5.92
N ILE A 88 -14.91 -2.28 -6.43
CA ILE A 88 -15.80 -2.71 -7.53
C ILE A 88 -14.97 -3.04 -8.76
N GLU A 89 -14.05 -2.15 -9.10
CA GLU A 89 -13.18 -2.33 -10.27
C GLU A 89 -12.23 -3.51 -10.09
N LEU A 90 -11.66 -3.68 -8.90
CA LEU A 90 -10.79 -4.81 -8.57
C LEU A 90 -11.52 -6.15 -8.73
N VAL A 91 -12.73 -6.27 -8.18
CA VAL A 91 -13.55 -7.51 -8.31
C VAL A 91 -13.93 -7.78 -9.76
N LYS A 92 -14.28 -6.74 -10.52
CA LYS A 92 -14.58 -6.84 -11.95
C LYS A 92 -13.39 -7.39 -12.75
N ARG A 93 -12.22 -6.81 -12.56
CA ARG A 93 -10.98 -7.25 -13.23
C ARG A 93 -10.62 -8.68 -12.83
N HIS A 94 -10.73 -8.99 -11.55
CA HIS A 94 -10.47 -10.35 -11.07
C HIS A 94 -11.35 -11.40 -11.74
N LYS A 95 -12.65 -11.13 -11.93
CA LYS A 95 -13.56 -12.03 -12.64
C LYS A 95 -13.13 -12.25 -14.09
N ALA A 96 -12.61 -11.20 -14.76
CA ALA A 96 -12.12 -11.31 -16.13
C ALA A 96 -10.85 -12.19 -16.23
N TYR A 97 -9.95 -12.11 -15.25
CA TYR A 97 -8.73 -12.94 -15.22
C TYR A 97 -8.96 -14.40 -14.84
N ARG A 98 -10.09 -14.71 -14.16
CA ARG A 98 -10.40 -16.09 -13.75
C ARG A 98 -11.02 -16.98 -14.83
N SER A 99 -11.14 -16.52 -16.04
CA SER A 99 -11.84 -17.25 -17.11
C SER A 99 -11.15 -18.54 -17.55
N GLU A 100 -9.85 -18.76 -17.19
CA GLU A 100 -9.12 -19.97 -17.57
C GLU A 100 -8.43 -20.67 -16.38
N PRO A 101 -8.44 -22.02 -16.33
CA PRO A 101 -7.73 -22.78 -15.31
C PRO A 101 -6.21 -22.60 -15.44
N LYS A 102 -5.54 -22.21 -14.36
CA LYS A 102 -4.07 -22.13 -14.28
C LYS A 102 -3.50 -23.39 -13.64
N LYS A 103 -2.33 -23.87 -14.12
CA LYS A 103 -1.61 -24.98 -13.52
C LYS A 103 -0.83 -24.61 -12.25
N GLY A 104 -0.42 -23.35 -12.09
CA GLY A 104 0.34 -22.86 -10.95
C GLY A 104 -0.34 -21.69 -10.27
N LYS A 105 0.40 -21.06 -9.33
CA LYS A 105 -0.02 -19.84 -8.62
C LYS A 105 0.78 -18.66 -9.09
N ASP A 106 0.10 -17.53 -9.32
CA ASP A 106 0.77 -16.25 -9.51
C ASP A 106 0.86 -15.56 -8.14
N ILE A 107 2.08 -15.31 -7.70
CA ILE A 107 2.40 -14.73 -6.39
C ILE A 107 2.92 -13.31 -6.62
N LEU A 108 2.28 -12.33 -6.00
CA LEU A 108 2.72 -10.95 -6.02
C LEU A 108 3.41 -10.60 -4.70
N TRP A 109 4.65 -10.12 -4.78
CA TRP A 109 5.34 -9.53 -3.64
C TRP A 109 5.36 -8.01 -3.79
N PHE A 110 4.54 -7.31 -2.98
CA PHE A 110 4.37 -5.87 -3.00
C PHE A 110 4.87 -5.25 -1.70
N MET A 111 5.96 -4.48 -1.79
CA MET A 111 6.63 -3.89 -0.63
C MET A 111 6.33 -2.39 -0.51
N THR A 112 6.12 -1.93 0.73
CA THR A 112 6.07 -0.51 1.06
C THR A 112 7.47 0.11 1.01
N TRP A 113 7.58 1.31 0.47
CA TRP A 113 8.82 2.09 0.57
C TRP A 113 9.12 2.47 2.03
N ARG A 114 10.40 2.45 2.37
CA ARG A 114 10.90 2.84 3.69
C ARG A 114 11.54 4.23 3.62
N GLU A 115 10.85 5.24 4.13
CA GLU A 115 11.36 6.63 4.14
C GLU A 115 12.66 6.81 4.95
N TYR A 116 12.96 5.86 5.84
CA TYR A 116 14.18 5.84 6.64
C TYR A 116 15.37 5.17 5.93
N LEU A 117 15.21 4.72 4.70
CA LEU A 117 16.30 4.10 3.92
C LEU A 117 17.36 5.09 3.41
N GLY A 118 17.33 6.35 3.87
CA GLY A 118 18.49 7.26 3.75
C GLY A 118 19.67 6.89 4.66
N ASP A 119 19.46 5.96 5.62
CA ASP A 119 20.52 5.42 6.48
C ASP A 119 21.10 4.15 5.81
N ASN A 120 22.40 4.19 5.51
CA ASN A 120 23.11 3.13 4.78
C ASN A 120 22.92 1.72 5.39
N TYR A 121 22.92 1.62 6.73
CA TYR A 121 22.79 0.32 7.40
C TYR A 121 21.42 -0.31 7.18
N MET A 122 20.35 0.45 7.35
CA MET A 122 18.98 -0.05 7.21
C MET A 122 18.65 -0.42 5.77
N THR A 123 19.16 0.39 4.82
CA THR A 123 19.05 0.10 3.39
C THR A 123 19.75 -1.23 3.07
N GLN A 124 20.98 -1.42 3.52
CA GLN A 124 21.75 -2.65 3.29
C GLN A 124 21.05 -3.87 3.88
N MET A 125 20.49 -3.77 5.09
CA MET A 125 19.76 -4.87 5.71
C MET A 125 18.54 -5.29 4.90
N LEU A 126 17.71 -4.34 4.45
CA LEU A 126 16.54 -4.66 3.62
C LEU A 126 16.95 -5.24 2.26
N MET A 127 17.99 -4.66 1.63
CA MET A 127 18.53 -5.18 0.37
C MET A 127 19.05 -6.61 0.54
N HIS A 128 19.75 -6.90 1.62
CA HIS A 128 20.23 -8.25 1.94
C HIS A 128 19.06 -9.24 2.08
N GLN A 129 17.99 -8.84 2.75
CA GLN A 129 16.80 -9.70 2.92
C GLN A 129 16.07 -9.95 1.59
N ILE A 130 15.90 -8.91 0.77
CA ILE A 130 15.31 -9.06 -0.57
C ILE A 130 16.15 -10.03 -1.41
N LYS A 131 17.47 -9.81 -1.48
CA LYS A 131 18.39 -10.68 -2.20
C LYS A 131 18.37 -12.12 -1.67
N GLY A 132 18.26 -12.29 -0.33
CA GLY A 132 18.14 -13.59 0.30
C GLY A 132 16.90 -14.38 -0.14
N VAL A 133 15.76 -13.71 -0.29
CA VAL A 133 14.54 -14.33 -0.83
C VAL A 133 14.73 -14.70 -2.31
N LEU A 134 15.24 -13.77 -3.12
CA LEU A 134 15.40 -13.94 -4.57
C LEU A 134 16.41 -15.03 -4.92
N SER A 135 17.49 -15.18 -4.13
CA SER A 135 18.53 -16.20 -4.29
C SER A 135 18.18 -17.55 -3.64
N SER A 136 16.98 -17.70 -3.09
CA SER A 136 16.56 -18.93 -2.42
C SER A 136 16.33 -20.06 -3.43
N GLN A 137 17.14 -21.12 -3.32
CA GLN A 137 16.95 -22.32 -4.12
C GLN A 137 15.59 -22.99 -3.85
N LYS A 138 15.14 -22.99 -2.58
CA LYS A 138 13.82 -23.53 -2.21
C LYS A 138 12.68 -22.80 -2.92
N LEU A 139 12.77 -21.46 -3.07
CA LEU A 139 11.78 -20.71 -3.81
C LEU A 139 11.82 -21.09 -5.30
N ALA A 140 13.00 -21.13 -5.92
CA ALA A 140 13.15 -21.51 -7.30
C ALA A 140 12.58 -22.90 -7.58
N ASP A 141 12.95 -23.91 -6.78
CA ASP A 141 12.45 -25.28 -6.91
C ASP A 141 10.92 -25.37 -6.76
N TYR A 142 10.36 -24.60 -5.82
CA TYR A 142 8.92 -24.53 -5.65
C TYR A 142 8.21 -23.95 -6.89
N LEU A 143 8.72 -22.83 -7.42
CA LEU A 143 8.14 -22.17 -8.58
C LEU A 143 8.19 -23.07 -9.83
N GLU A 144 9.30 -23.77 -10.04
CA GLU A 144 9.46 -24.71 -11.15
C GLU A 144 8.53 -25.92 -11.00
N LYS A 145 8.57 -26.58 -9.83
CA LYS A 145 7.77 -27.78 -9.54
C LYS A 145 6.28 -27.54 -9.66
N THR A 146 5.80 -26.38 -9.23
CA THR A 146 4.37 -26.04 -9.21
C THR A 146 3.90 -25.25 -10.43
N ASN A 147 4.80 -24.93 -11.35
CA ASN A 147 4.54 -24.03 -12.48
C ASN A 147 3.98 -22.67 -12.06
N SER A 148 4.48 -22.15 -10.92
CA SER A 148 4.06 -20.88 -10.33
C SER A 148 4.97 -19.73 -10.78
N THR A 149 4.49 -18.48 -10.68
CA THR A 149 5.27 -17.27 -10.92
C THR A 149 5.39 -16.44 -9.66
N PHE A 150 6.48 -15.69 -9.53
CA PHE A 150 6.73 -14.80 -8.40
C PHE A 150 7.07 -13.41 -8.93
N THR A 151 6.13 -12.47 -8.82
CA THR A 151 6.28 -11.11 -9.32
C THR A 151 6.63 -10.16 -8.18
N VAL A 152 7.80 -9.54 -8.25
CA VAL A 152 8.25 -8.52 -7.30
C VAL A 152 7.85 -7.15 -7.82
N CYS A 153 6.94 -6.49 -7.14
CA CYS A 153 6.51 -5.13 -7.44
C CYS A 153 7.34 -4.13 -6.61
N LEU A 154 8.26 -3.48 -7.28
CA LEU A 154 9.16 -2.51 -6.66
C LEU A 154 8.54 -1.13 -6.64
N HIS A 155 8.76 -0.41 -5.54
CA HIS A 155 8.33 0.97 -5.40
C HIS A 155 9.08 1.88 -6.38
N GLN A 156 8.45 2.96 -6.82
CA GLN A 156 9.00 3.92 -7.80
C GLN A 156 10.36 4.54 -7.43
N PHE A 157 10.76 4.46 -6.17
CA PHE A 157 12.04 4.98 -5.69
C PHE A 157 13.21 3.98 -5.78
N PHE A 158 12.96 2.76 -6.27
CA PHE A 158 14.06 1.88 -6.68
C PHE A 158 14.52 2.28 -8.07
N ASP A 159 15.83 2.49 -8.23
CA ASP A 159 16.45 2.78 -9.52
C ASP A 159 16.63 1.51 -10.37
N GLU A 160 16.89 1.70 -11.65
CA GLU A 160 17.06 0.59 -12.62
C GLU A 160 18.30 -0.27 -12.24
N GLU A 161 19.35 0.31 -11.67
CA GLU A 161 20.56 -0.41 -11.26
C GLU A 161 20.24 -1.43 -10.15
N LYS A 162 19.42 -1.05 -9.17
CA LYS A 162 18.95 -1.95 -8.11
C LYS A 162 18.09 -3.09 -8.64
N ILE A 163 17.33 -2.84 -9.69
CA ILE A 163 16.53 -3.89 -10.33
C ILE A 163 17.42 -4.91 -11.00
N GLU A 164 18.44 -4.47 -11.71
CA GLU A 164 19.39 -5.40 -12.34
C GLU A 164 20.12 -6.24 -11.28
N GLU A 165 20.57 -5.64 -10.17
CA GLU A 165 21.13 -6.39 -9.03
C GLU A 165 20.17 -7.48 -8.51
N PHE A 166 18.86 -7.20 -8.45
CA PHE A 166 17.87 -8.18 -8.01
C PHE A 166 17.65 -9.29 -9.04
N LYS A 167 17.66 -8.95 -10.33
CA LYS A 167 17.55 -9.93 -11.42
C LYS A 167 18.74 -10.90 -11.41
N GLU A 168 19.95 -10.41 -11.20
CA GLU A 168 21.16 -11.23 -11.07
C GLU A 168 21.12 -12.22 -9.91
N CYS A 169 20.41 -11.86 -8.82
CA CYS A 169 20.21 -12.75 -7.67
C CYS A 169 19.17 -13.84 -7.91
N ALA A 170 18.24 -13.64 -8.84
CA ALA A 170 17.14 -14.55 -9.09
C ALA A 170 17.61 -15.90 -9.64
N LYS A 171 17.16 -17.01 -9.05
CA LYS A 171 17.56 -18.37 -9.41
C LYS A 171 16.71 -19.02 -10.50
N THR A 172 15.68 -18.33 -10.97
CA THR A 172 14.77 -18.85 -12.02
C THR A 172 14.10 -17.68 -12.74
N ASP A 173 13.81 -17.87 -14.03
CA ASP A 173 13.07 -16.90 -14.85
C ASP A 173 11.59 -16.75 -14.47
N ARG A 174 11.12 -17.57 -13.50
CA ARG A 174 9.79 -17.47 -12.92
C ARG A 174 9.66 -16.33 -11.92
N ILE A 175 10.79 -15.72 -11.52
CA ILE A 175 10.82 -14.49 -10.74
C ILE A 175 10.83 -13.30 -11.70
N LYS A 176 9.79 -12.47 -11.63
CA LYS A 176 9.60 -11.31 -12.50
C LYS A 176 9.66 -10.02 -11.68
N PHE A 177 10.04 -8.93 -12.31
CA PHE A 177 10.16 -7.62 -11.70
C PHE A 177 9.30 -6.61 -12.44
N ILE A 178 8.53 -5.83 -11.69
CA ILE A 178 7.71 -4.73 -12.19
C ILE A 178 7.87 -3.50 -11.32
N HIS A 179 7.60 -2.33 -11.88
CA HIS A 179 7.57 -1.07 -11.15
C HIS A 179 6.14 -0.62 -10.87
N SER A 180 5.87 -0.20 -9.64
CA SER A 180 4.54 0.26 -9.22
C SER A 180 4.04 1.49 -10.01
N HIS A 181 4.93 2.34 -10.52
CA HIS A 181 4.54 3.52 -11.31
C HIS A 181 4.40 3.24 -12.82
N LYS A 182 4.93 2.11 -13.30
CA LYS A 182 4.82 1.68 -14.70
C LYS A 182 3.70 0.63 -14.90
N THR A 183 3.00 0.27 -13.83
CA THR A 183 2.06 -0.85 -13.81
C THR A 183 0.74 -0.41 -13.15
N ASP A 184 -0.38 -0.87 -13.67
CA ASP A 184 -1.66 -0.71 -12.98
C ASP A 184 -1.73 -1.70 -11.81
N VAL A 185 -1.64 -1.16 -10.59
CA VAL A 185 -1.64 -1.95 -9.35
C VAL A 185 -2.92 -2.77 -9.19
N LEU A 186 -4.07 -2.26 -9.61
CA LEU A 186 -5.33 -3.01 -9.54
C LEU A 186 -5.30 -4.24 -10.44
N ASP A 187 -4.67 -4.15 -11.62
CA ASP A 187 -4.47 -5.29 -12.51
C ASP A 187 -3.56 -6.34 -11.87
N GLU A 188 -2.46 -5.90 -11.26
CA GLU A 188 -1.56 -6.82 -10.56
C GLU A 188 -2.27 -7.53 -9.42
N LEU A 189 -3.05 -6.82 -8.60
CA LEU A 189 -3.84 -7.44 -7.54
C LEU A 189 -4.90 -8.42 -8.11
N ALA A 190 -5.56 -8.04 -9.19
CA ALA A 190 -6.63 -8.84 -9.80
C ALA A 190 -6.15 -10.19 -10.34
N LYS A 191 -5.00 -10.22 -11.02
CA LYS A 191 -4.47 -11.41 -11.71
C LYS A 191 -3.70 -12.37 -10.83
N ASN A 192 -3.13 -11.89 -9.70
CA ASN A 192 -2.33 -12.74 -8.81
C ASN A 192 -3.20 -13.54 -7.84
N ASP A 193 -2.73 -14.71 -7.41
CA ASP A 193 -3.44 -15.65 -6.53
C ASP A 193 -3.08 -15.49 -5.05
N VAL A 194 -1.88 -15.01 -4.78
CA VAL A 194 -1.35 -14.80 -3.42
C VAL A 194 -0.66 -13.44 -3.38
N LEU A 195 -0.88 -12.70 -2.33
CA LEU A 195 -0.14 -11.46 -2.05
C LEU A 195 0.81 -11.66 -0.87
N ILE A 196 2.07 -11.32 -1.08
CA ILE A 196 3.04 -11.10 0.01
C ILE A 196 3.22 -9.60 0.12
N THR A 197 3.00 -9.04 1.29
CA THR A 197 3.16 -7.60 1.52
C THR A 197 3.61 -7.34 2.96
N ASP A 198 3.74 -6.08 3.35
CA ASP A 198 4.22 -5.68 4.67
C ASP A 198 3.24 -4.74 5.40
N TYR A 199 3.39 -3.42 5.25
CA TYR A 199 2.56 -2.39 5.87
C TYR A 199 1.67 -1.68 4.86
N SER A 200 1.60 -2.18 3.64
CA SER A 200 0.87 -1.55 2.55
C SER A 200 -0.63 -1.76 2.66
N SER A 201 -1.39 -0.72 2.35
CA SER A 201 -2.86 -0.80 2.26
C SER A 201 -3.36 -1.74 1.16
N VAL A 202 -2.53 -2.14 0.21
CA VAL A 202 -2.89 -3.13 -0.82
C VAL A 202 -3.25 -4.49 -0.22
N GLY A 203 -2.76 -4.80 0.99
CA GLY A 203 -3.17 -5.98 1.74
C GLY A 203 -4.67 -6.03 1.95
N PHE A 204 -5.27 -4.91 2.38
CA PHE A 204 -6.73 -4.81 2.56
C PHE A 204 -7.48 -4.88 1.23
N ASP A 205 -6.93 -4.25 0.18
CA ASP A 205 -7.55 -4.33 -1.15
C ASP A 205 -7.60 -5.78 -1.63
N PHE A 206 -6.53 -6.53 -1.41
CA PHE A 206 -6.45 -7.93 -1.86
C PHE A 206 -7.40 -8.87 -1.11
N THR A 207 -7.67 -8.62 0.19
CA THR A 207 -8.60 -9.44 0.98
C THR A 207 -10.03 -9.44 0.42
N VAL A 208 -10.43 -8.37 -0.29
CA VAL A 208 -11.74 -8.29 -0.97
C VAL A 208 -11.93 -9.40 -2.00
N LEU A 209 -10.83 -9.93 -2.54
CA LEU A 209 -10.85 -11.04 -3.50
C LEU A 209 -10.95 -12.42 -2.81
N ASN A 210 -11.01 -12.46 -1.48
CA ASN A 210 -10.97 -13.70 -0.68
C ASN A 210 -9.76 -14.59 -1.03
N LYS A 211 -8.59 -13.96 -1.17
CA LYS A 211 -7.32 -14.61 -1.50
C LYS A 211 -6.31 -14.47 -0.35
N PRO A 212 -5.34 -15.39 -0.25
CA PRO A 212 -4.33 -15.34 0.81
C PRO A 212 -3.46 -14.09 0.76
N VAL A 213 -3.27 -13.46 1.92
CA VAL A 213 -2.28 -12.41 2.16
C VAL A 213 -1.26 -12.91 3.17
N ILE A 214 0.01 -12.79 2.85
CA ILE A 214 1.14 -13.12 3.72
C ILE A 214 1.82 -11.82 4.12
N LEU A 215 1.89 -11.54 5.42
CA LEU A 215 2.63 -10.40 5.94
C LEU A 215 4.10 -10.78 6.12
N TYR A 216 4.98 -10.16 5.35
CA TYR A 216 6.43 -10.31 5.46
C TYR A 216 7.04 -9.00 5.94
N GLN A 217 7.34 -8.94 7.23
CA GLN A 217 7.73 -7.74 7.97
C GLN A 217 9.12 -7.93 8.63
N PRO A 218 10.18 -8.15 7.85
CA PRO A 218 11.50 -8.50 8.39
C PRO A 218 12.14 -7.38 9.20
N ASP A 219 11.71 -6.13 9.00
CA ASP A 219 12.20 -4.93 9.64
C ASP A 219 11.21 -4.33 10.68
N LEU A 220 10.26 -5.12 11.16
CA LEU A 220 9.17 -4.65 12.02
C LEU A 220 9.66 -3.79 13.20
N LYS A 221 10.66 -4.24 13.94
CA LYS A 221 11.24 -3.50 15.07
C LYS A 221 11.73 -2.10 14.66
N ASN A 222 12.38 -2.02 13.52
CA ASN A 222 12.91 -0.76 12.98
C ASN A 222 11.82 0.13 12.41
N TYR A 223 10.81 -0.50 11.80
CA TYR A 223 9.64 0.21 11.32
C TYR A 223 8.88 0.88 12.47
N LEU A 224 8.60 0.15 13.56
CA LEU A 224 7.93 0.66 14.76
C LEU A 224 8.70 1.79 15.45
N ALA A 225 10.04 1.78 15.40
CA ALA A 225 10.87 2.86 15.94
C ALA A 225 10.69 4.19 15.19
N LYS A 226 10.20 4.18 13.97
CA LYS A 226 10.05 5.36 13.08
C LYS A 226 8.60 5.68 12.71
N ARG A 227 7.71 4.71 12.78
CA ARG A 227 6.31 4.81 12.38
C ARG A 227 5.39 4.10 13.37
N ASN A 228 4.25 4.68 13.62
CA ASN A 228 3.21 4.03 14.42
C ASN A 228 2.34 3.13 13.53
N LEU A 229 1.73 2.13 14.15
CA LEU A 229 0.66 1.33 13.57
C LEU A 229 -0.67 1.72 14.21
N TYR A 230 -1.78 1.42 13.53
CA TYR A 230 -3.13 1.60 14.06
C TYR A 230 -3.58 0.44 14.96
N CYS A 231 -2.92 -0.70 14.87
CA CYS A 231 -3.22 -1.92 15.64
C CYS A 231 -1.93 -2.52 16.19
N GLU A 232 -2.03 -3.26 17.28
CA GLU A 232 -0.93 -4.06 17.79
C GLU A 232 -0.60 -5.17 16.77
N VAL A 233 0.68 -5.59 16.75
CA VAL A 233 1.14 -6.59 15.76
C VAL A 233 0.52 -7.96 16.01
N GLU A 234 0.23 -8.25 17.29
CA GLU A 234 -0.43 -9.48 17.73
C GLU A 234 -1.90 -9.57 17.26
N GLU A 235 -2.48 -8.45 16.80
CA GLU A 235 -3.85 -8.38 16.27
C GLU A 235 -3.92 -8.56 14.74
N LEU A 236 -2.77 -8.66 14.06
CA LEU A 236 -2.66 -8.85 12.60
C LEU A 236 -2.56 -10.33 12.25
#